data_744e56e76b6a64aeb7c4ac66f7db02c8
#
_entry.id   744e56e76b6a64aeb7c4ac66f7db02c8
#
_cell.length_a   1.000
_cell.length_b   1.000
_cell.length_c   1.000
_cell.angle_alpha   90.00
_cell.angle_beta   90.00
_cell.angle_gamma   90.00
#
_symmetry.space_group_name_H-M   'P 1'
#
loop_
_entity.id
_entity.type
_entity.pdbx_description
1 polymer ?
#
loop_
_entity_poly.entity_id
_entity_poly.type
_entity_poly.pdbx_seq_one_letter_code
_entity_poly.pdbx_strand_id
1 'polypeptide(L)'
;TLYIGMPEWINRYTFRNLWPEVILMGGYLALFLVHFILYLMMKGYKPNLLFALFCLTWFLRTGVTGQRILDSVLPGLPWTAVFRLEYLTMPLSGILLVWLLYLLFPGVLPKWFPLAASLACAGFAGIDLFGSTLLISYTAVWRIVLLAGIALYFFIRLFLCWKKPGAAQLAVLLGFAFLLAAALWDTLYHRDILLLPALRFSISEMAMAVFVLFA
;
A
#
# COMPACT_ATOMS: atom_id res chain seq x y z
N THR A 1 5.46 4.98 -25.69
CA THR A 1 5.84 6.25 -26.34
C THR A 1 7.35 6.31 -26.37
N LEU A 2 7.94 6.26 -27.56
CA LEU A 2 9.39 6.40 -27.78
C LEU A 2 9.72 7.89 -27.58
N TYR A 3 10.48 8.23 -26.55
CA TYR A 3 10.98 9.60 -26.38
C TYR A 3 12.29 9.73 -27.16
N ILE A 4 12.24 10.44 -28.27
CA ILE A 4 13.43 10.87 -29.03
C ILE A 4 13.75 12.27 -28.55
N GLY A 5 14.79 12.42 -27.73
CA GLY A 5 15.22 13.70 -27.19
C GLY A 5 16.72 13.72 -26.90
N MET A 6 17.28 14.92 -26.68
CA MET A 6 18.68 15.06 -26.26
C MET A 6 18.92 14.32 -24.92
N PRO A 7 20.10 13.69 -24.72
CA PRO A 7 20.42 12.91 -23.50
C PRO A 7 20.16 13.66 -22.18
N GLU A 8 20.41 14.96 -22.16
CA GLU A 8 20.16 15.82 -21.01
C GLU A 8 18.68 15.95 -20.66
N TRP A 9 17.80 15.95 -21.66
CA TRP A 9 16.35 16.03 -21.46
C TRP A 9 15.80 14.73 -20.88
N ILE A 10 16.29 13.60 -21.39
CA ILE A 10 15.92 12.25 -20.91
C ILE A 10 16.38 12.09 -19.47
N ASN A 11 17.64 12.46 -19.15
CA ASN A 11 18.17 12.41 -17.79
C ASN A 11 17.38 13.30 -16.83
N ARG A 12 17.06 14.52 -17.23
CA ARG A 12 16.29 15.47 -16.39
C ARG A 12 14.86 14.99 -16.16
N TYR A 13 14.24 14.37 -17.17
CA TYR A 13 12.89 13.78 -17.06
C TYR A 13 12.89 12.55 -16.15
N THR A 14 13.81 11.63 -16.34
CA THR A 14 13.96 10.43 -15.51
C THR A 14 14.25 10.80 -14.06
N PHE A 15 15.18 11.70 -13.84
CA PHE A 15 15.55 12.19 -12.52
C PHE A 15 14.36 12.82 -11.79
N ARG A 16 13.57 13.67 -12.46
CA ARG A 16 12.40 14.32 -11.87
C ARG A 16 11.32 13.33 -11.45
N ASN A 17 11.15 12.24 -12.19
CA ASN A 17 10.14 11.21 -11.87
C ASN A 17 10.65 10.20 -10.83
N LEU A 18 11.96 10.02 -10.71
CA LEU A 18 12.57 9.09 -9.76
C LEU A 18 12.55 9.62 -8.31
N TRP A 19 12.76 10.94 -8.12
CA TRP A 19 12.88 11.53 -6.79
C TRP A 19 11.70 11.26 -5.85
N PRO A 20 10.43 11.41 -6.26
CA PRO A 20 9.31 11.15 -5.36
C PRO A 20 9.31 9.71 -4.84
N GLU A 21 9.58 8.74 -5.73
CA GLU A 21 9.59 7.33 -5.36
C GLU A 21 10.75 7.00 -4.41
N VAL A 22 11.96 7.56 -4.64
CA VAL A 22 13.12 7.38 -3.75
C VAL A 22 12.83 7.95 -2.36
N ILE A 23 12.21 9.15 -2.28
CA ILE A 23 11.83 9.76 -1.00
C ILE A 23 10.80 8.88 -0.28
N LEU A 24 9.78 8.39 -0.99
CA LEU A 24 8.77 7.51 -0.42
C LEU A 24 9.38 6.20 0.09
N MET A 25 10.24 5.57 -0.70
CA MET A 25 10.97 4.37 -0.28
C MET A 25 11.81 4.62 0.97
N GLY A 26 12.57 5.73 1.00
CA GLY A 26 13.36 6.14 2.16
C GLY A 26 12.48 6.33 3.41
N GLY A 27 11.33 6.97 3.25
CA GLY A 27 10.34 7.15 4.31
C GLY A 27 9.80 5.82 4.86
N TYR A 28 9.37 4.91 3.97
CA TYR A 28 8.89 3.60 4.39
C TYR A 28 9.97 2.77 5.08
N LEU A 29 11.22 2.81 4.59
CA LEU A 29 12.34 2.10 5.21
C LEU A 29 12.66 2.68 6.60
N ALA A 30 12.68 3.99 6.75
CA ALA A 30 12.91 4.65 8.04
C ALA A 30 11.82 4.26 9.06
N LEU A 31 10.54 4.30 8.66
CA LEU A 31 9.42 3.93 9.52
C LEU A 31 9.43 2.43 9.86
N PHE A 32 9.78 1.56 8.89
CA PHE A 32 10.02 0.14 9.18
C PHE A 32 11.06 -0.01 10.30
N LEU A 33 12.23 0.63 10.18
CA LEU A 33 13.31 0.51 11.17
C LEU A 33 12.88 1.05 12.53
N VAL A 34 12.24 2.22 12.59
CA VAL A 34 11.76 2.83 13.85
C VAL A 34 10.78 1.89 14.55
N HIS A 35 9.73 1.43 13.86
CA HIS A 35 8.72 0.57 14.48
C HIS A 35 9.22 -0.83 14.80
N PHE A 36 10.17 -1.34 14.02
CA PHE A 36 10.83 -2.61 14.33
C PHE A 36 11.69 -2.50 15.59
N ILE A 37 12.46 -1.42 15.76
CA ILE A 37 13.22 -1.14 16.98
C ILE A 37 12.25 -0.96 18.17
N LEU A 38 11.17 -0.20 18.02
CA LEU A 38 10.16 -0.05 19.06
C LEU A 38 9.52 -1.39 19.47
N TYR A 39 9.26 -2.29 18.50
CA TYR A 39 8.78 -3.64 18.80
C TYR A 39 9.77 -4.41 19.69
N LEU A 40 11.07 -4.32 19.38
CA LEU A 40 12.11 -4.98 20.18
C LEU A 40 12.22 -4.35 21.58
N MET A 41 12.16 -3.04 21.69
CA MET A 41 12.26 -2.30 22.97
C MET A 41 11.01 -2.48 23.84
N MET A 42 9.82 -2.53 23.26
CA MET A 42 8.55 -2.65 23.98
C MET A 42 8.14 -4.11 24.27
N LYS A 43 9.10 -5.02 24.40
CA LYS A 43 8.88 -6.45 24.73
C LYS A 43 7.84 -7.15 23.83
N GLY A 44 7.87 -6.86 22.56
CA GLY A 44 7.02 -7.55 21.59
C GLY A 44 5.61 -6.98 21.44
N TYR A 45 5.42 -5.66 21.57
CA TYR A 45 4.15 -5.02 21.31
C TYR A 45 3.74 -5.22 19.84
N LYS A 46 2.79 -6.13 19.59
CA LYS A 46 2.39 -6.63 18.27
C LYS A 46 2.01 -5.55 17.25
N PRO A 47 1.30 -4.45 17.61
CA PRO A 47 0.98 -3.40 16.64
C PRO A 47 2.22 -2.79 15.99
N ASN A 48 3.32 -2.58 16.73
CA ASN A 48 4.55 -2.06 16.16
C ASN A 48 5.16 -3.00 15.11
N LEU A 49 5.13 -4.32 15.35
CA LEU A 49 5.61 -5.30 14.37
C LEU A 49 4.75 -5.31 13.10
N LEU A 50 3.42 -5.32 13.26
CA LEU A 50 2.50 -5.29 12.10
C LEU A 50 2.68 -4.03 11.28
N PHE A 51 2.85 -2.89 11.94
CA PHE A 51 3.09 -1.63 11.26
C PHE A 51 4.46 -1.60 10.55
N ALA A 52 5.51 -2.12 11.20
CA ALA A 52 6.82 -2.28 10.57
C ALA A 52 6.73 -3.13 9.30
N LEU A 53 6.10 -4.31 9.38
CA LEU A 53 5.92 -5.19 8.23
C LEU A 53 5.07 -4.55 7.11
N PHE A 54 4.06 -3.77 7.49
CA PHE A 54 3.26 -2.98 6.56
C PHE A 54 4.12 -1.95 5.81
N CYS A 55 4.97 -1.19 6.51
CA CYS A 55 5.90 -0.25 5.89
C CYS A 55 6.90 -0.96 4.97
N LEU A 56 7.43 -2.13 5.38
CA LEU A 56 8.31 -2.94 4.54
C LEU A 56 7.62 -3.42 3.26
N THR A 57 6.36 -3.82 3.35
CA THR A 57 5.56 -4.22 2.19
C THR A 57 5.38 -3.07 1.21
N TRP A 58 5.15 -1.85 1.70
CA TRP A 58 5.02 -0.65 0.86
C TRP A 58 6.36 -0.18 0.30
N PHE A 59 7.45 -0.32 1.05
CA PHE A 59 8.80 -0.13 0.53
C PHE A 59 9.07 -1.02 -0.70
N LEU A 60 8.79 -2.32 -0.58
CA LEU A 60 8.94 -3.26 -1.68
C LEU A 60 8.02 -2.92 -2.86
N ARG A 61 6.75 -2.59 -2.57
CA ARG A 61 5.79 -2.19 -3.60
C ARG A 61 6.28 -1.00 -4.40
N THR A 62 6.66 0.11 -3.73
CA THR A 62 7.16 1.31 -4.41
C THR A 62 8.42 1.00 -5.24
N GLY A 63 9.26 0.09 -4.78
CA GLY A 63 10.46 -0.32 -5.50
C GLY A 63 10.19 -1.13 -6.78
N VAL A 64 9.06 -1.85 -6.87
CA VAL A 64 8.69 -2.66 -8.06
C VAL A 64 7.65 -1.98 -8.95
N THR A 65 6.96 -0.95 -8.48
CA THR A 65 6.00 -0.15 -9.25
C THR A 65 6.68 1.08 -9.86
N GLY A 66 5.98 1.85 -10.66
CA GLY A 66 6.42 3.13 -11.21
C GLY A 66 7.71 3.03 -12.01
N GLN A 67 8.77 3.69 -11.53
CA GLN A 67 10.10 3.69 -12.17
C GLN A 67 10.89 2.39 -11.96
N ARG A 68 10.36 1.43 -11.22
CA ARG A 68 10.97 0.12 -10.96
C ARG A 68 12.41 0.22 -10.46
N ILE A 69 12.59 0.99 -9.38
CA ILE A 69 13.91 1.24 -8.78
C ILE A 69 14.60 -0.08 -8.42
N LEU A 70 13.83 -1.09 -8.02
CA LEU A 70 14.38 -2.40 -7.64
C LEU A 70 15.09 -3.09 -8.81
N ASP A 71 14.62 -2.93 -10.05
CA ASP A 71 15.28 -3.46 -11.25
C ASP A 71 16.65 -2.82 -11.48
N SER A 72 16.80 -1.54 -11.09
CA SER A 72 18.07 -0.81 -11.20
C SER A 72 19.07 -1.23 -10.14
N VAL A 73 18.59 -1.59 -8.94
CA VAL A 73 19.44 -2.00 -7.79
C VAL A 73 19.81 -3.48 -7.87
N LEU A 74 18.92 -4.31 -8.39
CA LEU A 74 19.11 -5.77 -8.54
C LEU A 74 18.99 -6.18 -10.02
N PRO A 75 19.97 -5.83 -10.85
CA PRO A 75 19.96 -6.19 -12.25
C PRO A 75 20.01 -7.70 -12.41
N GLY A 76 19.07 -8.26 -13.17
CA GLY A 76 18.98 -9.71 -13.41
C GLY A 76 17.78 -10.39 -12.73
N LEU A 77 16.94 -9.66 -12.01
CA LEU A 77 15.66 -10.22 -11.57
C LEU A 77 14.79 -10.57 -12.79
N PRO A 78 14.24 -11.80 -12.87
CA PRO A 78 13.34 -12.14 -13.96
C PRO A 78 12.08 -11.30 -13.88
N TRP A 79 11.64 -10.77 -15.02
CA TRP A 79 10.43 -9.93 -15.10
C TRP A 79 9.21 -10.55 -14.41
N THR A 80 9.05 -11.87 -14.52
CA THR A 80 7.97 -12.60 -13.86
C THR A 80 8.02 -12.53 -12.34
N ALA A 81 9.21 -12.46 -11.73
CA ALA A 81 9.35 -12.32 -10.29
C ALA A 81 8.96 -10.92 -9.83
N VAL A 82 9.43 -9.88 -10.54
CA VAL A 82 9.07 -8.48 -10.28
C VAL A 82 7.56 -8.28 -10.41
N PHE A 83 6.97 -8.80 -11.49
CA PHE A 83 5.53 -8.76 -11.74
C PHE A 83 4.74 -9.45 -10.62
N ARG A 84 5.14 -10.65 -10.21
CA ARG A 84 4.50 -11.36 -9.10
C ARG A 84 4.62 -10.61 -7.77
N LEU A 85 5.79 -10.04 -7.51
CA LEU A 85 6.04 -9.27 -6.29
C LEU A 85 5.16 -8.02 -6.23
N GLU A 86 5.00 -7.31 -7.35
CA GLU A 86 4.12 -6.15 -7.47
C GLU A 86 2.68 -6.47 -7.04
N TYR A 87 2.13 -7.58 -7.53
CA TYR A 87 0.77 -7.98 -7.19
C TYR A 87 0.65 -8.59 -5.79
N LEU A 88 1.63 -9.36 -5.35
CA LEU A 88 1.66 -10.02 -4.03
C LEU A 88 1.65 -9.00 -2.87
N THR A 89 2.28 -7.84 -3.05
CA THR A 89 2.32 -6.80 -2.02
C THR A 89 0.94 -6.25 -1.67
N MET A 90 -0.04 -6.30 -2.59
CA MET A 90 -1.41 -5.84 -2.32
C MET A 90 -2.14 -6.71 -1.27
N PRO A 91 -2.32 -8.02 -1.47
CA PRO A 91 -2.98 -8.84 -0.47
C PRO A 91 -2.19 -8.93 0.85
N LEU A 92 -0.85 -8.89 0.82
CA LEU A 92 -0.05 -8.83 2.04
C LEU A 92 -0.31 -7.56 2.85
N SER A 93 -0.34 -6.39 2.19
CA SER A 93 -0.67 -5.14 2.88
C SER A 93 -2.10 -5.16 3.44
N GLY A 94 -3.05 -5.79 2.75
CA GLY A 94 -4.42 -5.98 3.24
C GLY A 94 -4.49 -6.81 4.51
N ILE A 95 -3.78 -7.95 4.57
CA ILE A 95 -3.69 -8.79 5.77
C ILE A 95 -3.11 -8.00 6.94
N LEU A 96 -1.96 -7.35 6.73
CA LEU A 96 -1.27 -6.59 7.78
C LEU A 96 -2.13 -5.43 8.30
N LEU A 97 -2.78 -4.69 7.39
CA LEU A 97 -3.65 -3.58 7.73
C LEU A 97 -4.85 -4.02 8.57
N VAL A 98 -5.53 -5.11 8.20
CA VAL A 98 -6.71 -5.60 8.93
C VAL A 98 -6.34 -6.00 10.36
N TRP A 99 -5.24 -6.72 10.55
CA TRP A 99 -4.76 -7.09 11.88
C TRP A 99 -4.28 -5.87 12.68
N LEU A 100 -3.63 -4.91 12.04
CA LEU A 100 -3.23 -3.66 12.67
C LEU A 100 -4.45 -2.89 13.19
N LEU A 101 -5.46 -2.68 12.33
CA LEU A 101 -6.70 -2.00 12.70
C LEU A 101 -7.48 -2.74 13.79
N TYR A 102 -7.50 -4.08 13.76
CA TYR A 102 -8.12 -4.89 14.80
C TYR A 102 -7.47 -4.69 16.17
N LEU A 103 -6.13 -4.56 16.23
CA LEU A 103 -5.40 -4.34 17.46
C LEU A 103 -5.46 -2.88 17.94
N LEU A 104 -5.46 -1.91 17.03
CA LEU A 104 -5.54 -0.48 17.35
C LEU A 104 -6.94 -0.05 17.80
N PHE A 105 -7.99 -0.69 17.27
CA PHE A 105 -9.38 -0.36 17.55
C PHE A 105 -10.13 -1.55 18.17
N PRO A 106 -9.83 -1.92 19.44
CA PRO A 106 -10.45 -3.07 20.08
C PRO A 106 -11.97 -2.89 20.19
N GLY A 107 -12.71 -3.92 19.75
CA GLY A 107 -14.17 -3.94 19.80
C GLY A 107 -14.88 -3.33 18.57
N VAL A 108 -14.17 -2.67 17.68
CA VAL A 108 -14.74 -2.16 16.41
C VAL A 108 -15.00 -3.30 15.43
N LEU A 109 -13.99 -4.14 15.21
CA LEU A 109 -14.11 -5.29 14.33
C LEU A 109 -14.50 -6.56 15.10
N PRO A 110 -15.43 -7.39 14.60
CA PRO A 110 -15.74 -8.68 15.20
C PRO A 110 -14.54 -9.64 15.03
N LYS A 111 -14.36 -10.56 15.97
CA LYS A 111 -13.20 -11.48 16.04
C LYS A 111 -13.00 -12.35 14.78
N TRP A 112 -14.08 -12.68 14.09
CA TRP A 112 -14.02 -13.49 12.86
C TRP A 112 -13.52 -12.71 11.63
N PHE A 113 -13.72 -11.38 11.62
CA PHE A 113 -13.46 -10.55 10.44
C PHE A 113 -11.99 -10.51 10.00
N PRO A 114 -10.99 -10.30 10.90
CA PRO A 114 -9.59 -10.32 10.51
C PRO A 114 -9.18 -11.64 9.87
N LEU A 115 -9.71 -12.76 10.39
CA LEU A 115 -9.41 -14.07 9.83
C LEU A 115 -10.05 -14.27 8.45
N ALA A 116 -11.33 -13.91 8.28
CA ALA A 116 -12.02 -14.02 7.00
C ALA A 116 -11.37 -13.14 5.92
N ALA A 117 -11.05 -11.88 6.26
CA ALA A 117 -10.34 -10.97 5.36
C ALA A 117 -8.95 -11.49 4.99
N SER A 118 -8.21 -12.05 5.98
CA SER A 118 -6.90 -12.64 5.74
C SER A 118 -6.97 -13.86 4.83
N LEU A 119 -7.97 -14.73 4.99
CA LEU A 119 -8.15 -15.89 4.11
C LEU A 119 -8.49 -15.47 2.68
N ALA A 120 -9.34 -14.46 2.50
CA ALA A 120 -9.64 -13.91 1.18
C ALA A 120 -8.38 -13.29 0.51
N CYS A 121 -7.61 -12.50 1.25
CA CYS A 121 -6.34 -11.96 0.76
C CYS A 121 -5.31 -13.08 0.48
N ALA A 122 -5.21 -14.10 1.33
CA ALA A 122 -4.32 -15.25 1.12
C ALA A 122 -4.68 -16.05 -0.14
N GLY A 123 -5.97 -16.16 -0.48
CA GLY A 123 -6.42 -16.74 -1.74
C GLY A 123 -5.84 -15.99 -2.96
N PHE A 124 -5.89 -14.65 -2.95
CA PHE A 124 -5.25 -13.84 -4.00
C PHE A 124 -3.73 -13.94 -3.98
N ALA A 125 -3.09 -13.96 -2.80
CA ALA A 125 -1.65 -14.20 -2.70
C ALA A 125 -1.24 -15.57 -3.29
N GLY A 126 -2.05 -16.60 -3.10
CA GLY A 126 -1.86 -17.90 -3.74
C GLY A 126 -1.92 -17.82 -5.27
N ILE A 127 -2.88 -17.05 -5.82
CA ILE A 127 -2.96 -16.80 -7.26
C ILE A 127 -1.70 -16.07 -7.75
N ASP A 128 -1.19 -15.08 -6.99
CA ASP A 128 0.00 -14.31 -7.36
C ASP A 128 1.27 -15.15 -7.37
N LEU A 129 1.37 -16.13 -6.47
CA LEU A 129 2.54 -17.01 -6.37
C LEU A 129 2.51 -18.13 -7.43
N PHE A 130 1.37 -18.75 -7.65
CA PHE A 130 1.27 -19.99 -8.44
C PHE A 130 0.51 -19.80 -9.76
N GLY A 131 -0.25 -18.72 -9.93
CA GLY A 131 -1.04 -18.45 -11.12
C GLY A 131 -0.22 -18.04 -12.34
N SER A 132 -0.83 -18.09 -13.51
CA SER A 132 -0.28 -17.49 -14.73
C SER A 132 -0.37 -15.97 -14.67
N THR A 133 0.53 -15.26 -15.35
CA THR A 133 0.52 -13.78 -15.45
C THR A 133 -0.82 -13.24 -15.96
N LEU A 134 -1.47 -13.98 -16.87
CA LEU A 134 -2.79 -13.65 -17.38
C LEU A 134 -3.85 -13.69 -16.27
N LEU A 135 -3.86 -14.75 -15.45
CA LEU A 135 -4.79 -14.90 -14.33
C LEU A 135 -4.59 -13.81 -13.28
N ILE A 136 -3.32 -13.48 -12.98
CA ILE A 136 -2.94 -12.40 -12.07
C ILE A 136 -3.52 -11.06 -12.55
N SER A 137 -3.39 -10.75 -13.85
CA SER A 137 -3.91 -9.51 -14.44
C SER A 137 -5.45 -9.47 -14.41
N TYR A 138 -6.14 -10.55 -14.76
CA TYR A 138 -7.60 -10.59 -14.72
C TYR A 138 -8.16 -10.44 -13.29
N THR A 139 -7.45 -10.95 -12.31
CA THR A 139 -7.88 -10.87 -10.89
C THR A 139 -7.49 -9.54 -10.22
N ALA A 140 -6.74 -8.66 -10.89
CA ALA A 140 -6.28 -7.38 -10.33
C ALA A 140 -7.44 -6.50 -9.83
N VAL A 141 -8.51 -6.37 -10.61
CA VAL A 141 -9.70 -5.57 -10.26
C VAL A 141 -10.37 -6.12 -9.00
N TRP A 142 -10.48 -7.45 -8.88
CA TRP A 142 -11.12 -8.09 -7.74
C TRP A 142 -10.34 -7.90 -6.44
N ARG A 143 -9.01 -7.78 -6.50
CA ARG A 143 -8.17 -7.41 -5.33
C ARG A 143 -8.50 -6.00 -4.85
N ILE A 144 -8.61 -5.05 -5.78
CA ILE A 144 -8.96 -3.66 -5.44
C ILE A 144 -10.36 -3.62 -4.81
N VAL A 145 -11.33 -4.33 -5.38
CA VAL A 145 -12.69 -4.42 -4.83
C VAL A 145 -12.68 -5.05 -3.43
N LEU A 146 -11.90 -6.12 -3.22
CA LEU A 146 -11.76 -6.75 -1.90
C LEU A 146 -11.17 -5.77 -0.87
N LEU A 147 -10.06 -5.11 -1.19
CA LEU A 147 -9.41 -4.17 -0.28
C LEU A 147 -10.30 -2.96 0.02
N ALA A 148 -10.97 -2.42 -1.01
CA ALA A 148 -11.95 -1.36 -0.83
C ALA A 148 -13.14 -1.79 0.05
N GLY A 149 -13.64 -3.01 -0.13
CA GLY A 149 -14.69 -3.58 0.71
C GLY A 149 -14.28 -3.76 2.17
N ILE A 150 -13.05 -4.23 2.41
CA ILE A 150 -12.47 -4.33 3.76
C ILE A 150 -12.38 -2.95 4.40
N ALA A 151 -11.86 -1.97 3.67
CA ALA A 151 -11.73 -0.61 4.14
C ALA A 151 -13.09 0.04 4.45
N LEU A 152 -14.05 -0.10 3.53
CA LEU A 152 -15.41 0.42 3.70
C LEU A 152 -16.10 -0.23 4.91
N TYR A 153 -15.99 -1.54 5.07
CA TYR A 153 -16.55 -2.23 6.22
C TYR A 153 -15.95 -1.72 7.55
N PHE A 154 -14.63 -1.54 7.60
CA PHE A 154 -13.97 -0.95 8.77
C PHE A 154 -14.53 0.43 9.10
N PHE A 155 -14.71 1.32 8.10
CA PHE A 155 -15.27 2.64 8.31
C PHE A 155 -16.70 2.60 8.84
N ILE A 156 -17.56 1.77 8.24
CA ILE A 156 -18.94 1.60 8.69
C ILE A 156 -18.95 1.14 10.16
N ARG A 157 -18.13 0.15 10.49
CA ARG A 157 -18.04 -0.37 11.87
C ARG A 157 -17.49 0.67 12.83
N LEU A 158 -16.46 1.40 12.43
CA LEU A 158 -15.89 2.47 13.23
C LEU A 158 -16.94 3.56 13.50
N PHE A 159 -17.70 3.98 12.48
CA PHE A 159 -18.76 4.98 12.62
C PHE A 159 -19.89 4.52 13.55
N LEU A 160 -20.32 3.26 13.43
CA LEU A 160 -21.36 2.67 14.27
C LEU A 160 -20.93 2.47 15.74
N CYS A 161 -19.64 2.18 15.95
CA CYS A 161 -19.08 1.94 17.28
C CYS A 161 -18.46 3.21 17.90
N TRP A 162 -18.66 4.39 17.29
CA TRP A 162 -18.05 5.65 17.66
C TRP A 162 -18.44 6.09 19.08
N LYS A 163 -17.53 5.89 20.02
CA LYS A 163 -17.60 6.44 21.37
C LYS A 163 -16.40 7.36 21.54
N LYS A 164 -16.59 8.68 21.45
CA LYS A 164 -15.57 9.73 21.67
C LYS A 164 -14.12 9.29 21.40
N PRO A 165 -13.63 9.43 20.16
CA PRO A 165 -12.29 8.98 19.80
C PRO A 165 -11.24 9.79 20.55
N GLY A 166 -10.17 9.14 20.96
CA GLY A 166 -8.95 9.81 21.40
C GLY A 166 -8.25 10.50 20.21
N ALA A 167 -7.36 11.45 20.48
CA ALA A 167 -6.65 12.20 19.44
C ALA A 167 -5.88 11.28 18.47
N ALA A 168 -5.23 10.22 18.98
CA ALA A 168 -4.52 9.24 18.16
C ALA A 168 -5.46 8.47 17.23
N GLN A 169 -6.64 8.07 17.71
CA GLN A 169 -7.63 7.39 16.89
C GLN A 169 -8.19 8.30 15.79
N LEU A 170 -8.37 9.58 16.09
CA LEU A 170 -8.80 10.59 15.10
C LEU A 170 -7.73 10.78 14.01
N ALA A 171 -6.44 10.83 14.37
CA ALA A 171 -5.34 10.95 13.42
C ALA A 171 -5.31 9.75 12.45
N VAL A 172 -5.37 8.52 12.95
CA VAL A 172 -5.44 7.31 12.13
C VAL A 172 -6.67 7.32 11.22
N LEU A 173 -7.81 7.76 11.71
CA LEU A 173 -9.04 7.88 10.92
C LEU A 173 -8.89 8.88 9.77
N LEU A 174 -8.36 10.06 10.03
CA LEU A 174 -8.14 11.09 9.01
C LEU A 174 -7.13 10.61 7.96
N GLY A 175 -6.02 10.00 8.38
CA GLY A 175 -5.05 9.40 7.48
C GLY A 175 -5.66 8.32 6.58
N PHE A 176 -6.50 7.46 7.16
CA PHE A 176 -7.17 6.39 6.43
C PHE A 176 -8.27 6.92 5.47
N ALA A 177 -9.01 7.94 5.86
CA ALA A 177 -9.98 8.62 4.99
C ALA A 177 -9.27 9.26 3.79
N PHE A 178 -8.11 9.91 4.03
CA PHE A 178 -7.29 10.49 2.97
C PHE A 178 -6.76 9.41 2.01
N LEU A 179 -6.31 8.27 2.55
CA LEU A 179 -5.87 7.13 1.75
C LEU A 179 -6.98 6.60 0.83
N LEU A 180 -8.20 6.44 1.34
CA LEU A 180 -9.34 6.00 0.53
C LEU A 180 -9.70 7.01 -0.57
N ALA A 181 -9.70 8.30 -0.24
CA ALA A 181 -9.96 9.35 -1.22
C ALA A 181 -8.91 9.34 -2.35
N ALA A 182 -7.63 9.14 -2.00
CA ALA A 182 -6.55 9.06 -2.97
C ALA A 182 -6.61 7.78 -3.83
N ALA A 183 -6.93 6.62 -3.23
CA ALA A 183 -7.12 5.37 -3.96
C ALA A 183 -8.31 5.45 -4.94
N LEU A 184 -9.39 6.11 -4.53
CA LEU A 184 -10.53 6.39 -5.41
C LEU A 184 -10.13 7.30 -6.57
N TRP A 185 -9.39 8.38 -6.28
CA TRP A 185 -8.86 9.28 -7.30
C TRP A 185 -8.01 8.54 -8.34
N ASP A 186 -7.03 7.74 -7.90
CA ASP A 186 -6.17 6.98 -8.80
C ASP A 186 -6.98 6.00 -9.66
N THR A 187 -7.99 5.35 -9.08
CA THR A 187 -8.87 4.43 -9.82
C THR A 187 -9.66 5.16 -10.90
N LEU A 188 -10.19 6.36 -10.60
CA LEU A 188 -10.93 7.19 -11.56
C LEU A 188 -10.00 7.74 -12.64
N TYR A 189 -8.79 8.12 -12.29
CA TYR A 189 -7.78 8.62 -13.22
C TYR A 189 -7.32 7.55 -14.21
N HIS A 190 -6.97 6.35 -13.72
CA HIS A 190 -6.52 5.24 -14.58
C HIS A 190 -7.62 4.69 -15.52
N ARG A 191 -8.87 5.02 -15.24
CA ARG A 191 -10.01 4.65 -16.10
C ARG A 191 -10.38 5.72 -17.14
N ASP A 192 -9.54 6.75 -17.33
CA ASP A 192 -9.81 7.89 -18.23
C ASP A 192 -11.16 8.60 -17.99
N ILE A 193 -11.74 8.44 -16.80
CA ILE A 193 -13.01 9.09 -16.45
C ILE A 193 -12.77 10.56 -16.14
N LEU A 194 -11.58 10.92 -15.67
CA LEU A 194 -11.17 12.29 -15.40
C LEU A 194 -10.10 12.72 -16.41
N LEU A 195 -10.47 13.56 -17.35
CA LEU A 195 -9.59 14.18 -18.36
C LEU A 195 -8.71 15.32 -17.78
N LEU A 196 -8.23 15.19 -16.54
CA LEU A 196 -7.38 16.20 -15.94
C LEU A 196 -5.92 16.00 -16.31
N PRO A 197 -5.22 17.03 -16.82
CA PRO A 197 -3.82 16.90 -17.19
C PRO A 197 -2.94 16.69 -15.96
N ALA A 198 -2.49 15.45 -15.81
CA ALA A 198 -1.16 15.09 -15.34
C ALA A 198 -0.74 15.44 -13.91
N LEU A 199 -1.32 14.79 -12.94
CA LEU A 199 -0.50 14.36 -11.83
C LEU A 199 0.20 13.06 -12.27
N ARG A 200 1.51 13.10 -12.51
CA ARG A 200 2.28 12.01 -13.13
C ARG A 200 2.75 10.93 -12.16
N PHE A 201 2.25 10.97 -10.92
CA PHE A 201 2.56 9.99 -9.87
C PHE A 201 1.27 9.57 -9.20
N SER A 202 1.26 8.35 -8.67
CA SER A 202 0.14 7.80 -7.92
C SER A 202 -0.11 8.62 -6.66
N ILE A 203 -1.29 9.22 -6.56
CA ILE A 203 -1.69 9.95 -5.35
C ILE A 203 -1.87 8.99 -4.19
N SER A 204 -2.27 7.73 -4.45
CA SER A 204 -2.44 6.72 -3.41
C SER A 204 -1.13 6.35 -2.73
N GLU A 205 0.01 6.38 -3.43
CA GLU A 205 1.33 6.17 -2.81
C GLU A 205 1.70 7.31 -1.86
N MET A 206 1.43 8.56 -2.27
CA MET A 206 1.63 9.73 -1.40
C MET A 206 0.68 9.70 -0.20
N ALA A 207 -0.58 9.32 -0.41
CA ALA A 207 -1.57 9.22 0.66
C ALA A 207 -1.22 8.10 1.64
N MET A 208 -0.63 6.99 1.16
CA MET A 208 -0.13 5.94 2.03
C MET A 208 1.03 6.45 2.89
N ALA A 209 1.95 7.24 2.32
CA ALA A 209 3.02 7.86 3.11
C ALA A 209 2.46 8.79 4.19
N VAL A 210 1.45 9.60 3.85
CA VAL A 210 0.76 10.46 4.82
C VAL A 210 0.06 9.63 5.90
N PHE A 211 -0.68 8.58 5.52
CA PHE A 211 -1.30 7.67 6.49
C PHE A 211 -0.28 7.09 7.46
N VAL A 212 0.84 6.62 6.93
CA VAL A 212 1.93 6.01 7.70
C VAL A 212 2.61 7.03 8.64
N LEU A 213 2.65 8.32 8.29
CA LEU A 213 3.17 9.37 9.15
C LEU A 213 2.22 9.72 10.32
N PHE A 214 0.92 9.50 10.15
CA PHE A 214 -0.09 9.79 11.19
C PHE A 214 -0.44 8.58 12.06
N ALA A 215 -0.06 7.38 11.66
CA ALA A 215 -0.33 6.13 12.39
C ALA A 215 0.76 5.80 13.41
#